data_ab822b6e377770a9767b1c9d9a183135
#
_entry.id   ab822b6e377770a9767b1c9d9a183135
#
_cell.length_a   1.000
_cell.length_b   1.000
_cell.length_c   1.000
_cell.angle_alpha   90.00
_cell.angle_beta   90.00
_cell.angle_gamma   90.00
#
_symmetry.space_group_name_H-M   'P 1'
#
loop_
_entity.id
_entity.type
_entity.pdbx_description
1 polymer ?
#
loop_
_entity_poly.entity_id
_entity_poly.type
_entity_poly.pdbx_seq_one_letter_code
_entity_poly.pdbx_strand_id
1 'polypeptide(L)'
;GSYVLEAAGLTPAEVDKLQHIPWREYIDLANKALDRMRKEFPQPGFRGGFGPVADGIHVPKGEFFSDPNDHTSSMPLMICTTFHEWGQTRTNPALEAGGEAQAIEALKARMGDKAAEVYRAYAATFPGKKPAEIMTLAASSRQNAVACGNAKVKQAAPVYMAWFGWEPQLYNGRMRAFHCIDICFWYQNTDRMYTHTGGGKRPRALAEKMSASLLAFMRTGNPNGGGLPNWPKFTAEKGETMVLNDQSEVQNDPDREARKSLPQT
;
A
#
# COMPACT_ATOMS: atom_id res chain seq x y z
N GLY A 1 5.70 -21.51 13.06
CA GLY A 1 5.01 -22.19 14.17
C GLY A 1 5.99 -22.98 15.03
N SER A 2 6.69 -23.99 14.45
CA SER A 2 7.58 -24.90 15.20
C SER A 2 8.62 -24.19 16.06
N TYR A 3 9.32 -23.21 15.50
CA TYR A 3 10.31 -22.43 16.25
C TYR A 3 9.78 -21.71 17.50
N VAL A 4 8.50 -21.27 17.46
CA VAL A 4 7.86 -20.65 18.64
C VAL A 4 7.55 -21.70 19.70
N LEU A 5 7.03 -22.86 19.28
CA LEU A 5 6.77 -23.98 20.19
C LEU A 5 8.05 -24.45 20.88
N GLU A 6 9.13 -24.63 20.10
CA GLU A 6 10.44 -25.02 20.66
C GLU A 6 10.98 -23.97 21.62
N ALA A 7 10.87 -22.66 21.28
CA ALA A 7 11.28 -21.57 22.17
C ALA A 7 10.46 -21.54 23.47
N ALA A 8 9.20 -21.98 23.43
CA ALA A 8 8.33 -22.07 24.59
C ALA A 8 8.46 -23.43 25.34
N GLY A 9 9.27 -24.37 24.85
CA GLY A 9 9.40 -25.71 25.41
C GLY A 9 8.14 -26.56 25.24
N LEU A 10 7.35 -26.32 24.19
CA LEU A 10 6.08 -26.96 23.92
C LEU A 10 6.19 -27.92 22.71
N THR A 11 5.38 -28.95 22.73
CA THR A 11 5.17 -29.85 21.59
C THR A 11 4.04 -29.34 20.68
N PRO A 12 3.93 -29.80 19.42
CA PRO A 12 2.79 -29.46 18.55
C PRO A 12 1.42 -29.78 19.14
N ALA A 13 1.30 -30.83 19.95
CA ALA A 13 0.05 -31.18 20.63
C ALA A 13 -0.35 -30.18 21.74
N GLU A 14 0.58 -29.35 22.16
CA GLU A 14 0.40 -28.36 23.23
C GLU A 14 0.27 -26.92 22.70
N VAL A 15 0.03 -26.76 21.39
CA VAL A 15 -0.05 -25.42 20.74
C VAL A 15 -1.01 -24.46 21.44
N ASP A 16 -2.12 -24.97 21.98
CA ASP A 16 -3.12 -24.15 22.68
C ASP A 16 -2.57 -23.49 23.96
N LYS A 17 -1.51 -24.04 24.54
CA LYS A 17 -0.85 -23.43 25.71
C LYS A 17 -0.22 -22.08 25.39
N LEU A 18 0.11 -21.81 24.13
CA LEU A 18 0.60 -20.50 23.70
C LEU A 18 -0.40 -19.36 23.99
N GLN A 19 -1.71 -19.66 24.00
CA GLN A 19 -2.76 -18.68 24.30
C GLN A 19 -2.77 -18.25 25.77
N HIS A 20 -2.15 -19.01 26.65
CA HIS A 20 -2.06 -18.72 28.09
C HIS A 20 -0.78 -18.00 28.48
N ILE A 21 0.18 -17.85 27.55
CA ILE A 21 1.40 -17.09 27.80
C ILE A 21 1.06 -15.59 27.79
N PRO A 22 1.49 -14.81 28.78
CA PRO A 22 1.31 -13.37 28.77
C PRO A 22 1.89 -12.74 27.48
N TRP A 23 1.18 -11.80 26.88
CA TRP A 23 1.52 -11.29 25.55
C TRP A 23 2.95 -10.74 25.43
N ARG A 24 3.50 -10.14 26.47
CA ARG A 24 4.89 -9.64 26.49
C ARG A 24 5.89 -10.78 26.42
N GLU A 25 5.69 -11.81 27.21
CA GLU A 25 6.51 -13.03 27.20
C GLU A 25 6.41 -13.75 25.85
N TYR A 26 5.20 -13.83 25.28
CA TYR A 26 4.99 -14.38 23.94
C TYR A 26 5.77 -13.60 22.87
N ILE A 27 5.82 -12.27 22.92
CA ILE A 27 6.61 -11.46 21.99
C ILE A 27 8.10 -11.78 22.11
N ASP A 28 8.63 -11.94 23.31
CA ASP A 28 10.03 -12.30 23.52
C ASP A 28 10.36 -13.68 22.99
N LEU A 29 9.48 -14.66 23.19
CA LEU A 29 9.60 -16.00 22.60
C LEU A 29 9.54 -15.95 21.08
N ALA A 30 8.60 -15.19 20.54
CA ALA A 30 8.44 -15.00 19.10
C ALA A 30 9.68 -14.35 18.45
N ASN A 31 10.27 -13.33 19.08
CA ASN A 31 11.48 -12.69 18.61
C ASN A 31 12.67 -13.66 18.63
N LYS A 32 12.85 -14.44 19.70
CA LYS A 32 13.89 -15.50 19.77
C LYS A 32 13.72 -16.53 18.66
N ALA A 33 12.49 -16.95 18.40
CA ALA A 33 12.15 -17.89 17.33
C ALA A 33 12.48 -17.33 15.94
N LEU A 34 12.15 -16.05 15.69
CA LEU A 34 12.46 -15.36 14.44
C LEU A 34 13.97 -15.19 14.23
N ASP A 35 14.71 -14.81 15.26
CA ASP A 35 16.16 -14.64 15.18
C ASP A 35 16.86 -15.96 14.90
N ARG A 36 16.40 -17.05 15.50
CA ARG A 36 16.90 -18.39 15.21
C ARG A 36 16.58 -18.78 13.76
N MET A 37 15.37 -18.59 13.31
CA MET A 37 14.94 -18.90 11.94
C MET A 37 15.76 -18.13 10.91
N ARG A 38 16.05 -16.83 11.14
CA ARG A 38 16.88 -16.01 10.27
C ARG A 38 18.33 -16.52 10.17
N LYS A 39 18.87 -17.05 11.27
CA LYS A 39 20.21 -17.65 11.30
C LYS A 39 20.27 -18.97 10.56
N GLU A 40 19.24 -19.82 10.70
CA GLU A 40 19.17 -21.13 10.05
C GLU A 40 18.81 -21.04 8.57
N PHE A 41 18.07 -20.01 8.17
CA PHE A 41 17.67 -19.76 6.79
C PHE A 41 18.09 -18.35 6.32
N PRO A 42 19.39 -18.10 6.14
CA PRO A 42 19.91 -16.81 5.72
C PRO A 42 19.65 -16.59 4.22
N GLN A 43 18.41 -16.27 3.84
CA GLN A 43 18.08 -15.93 2.45
C GLN A 43 18.03 -14.41 2.28
N PRO A 44 18.66 -13.85 1.22
CA PRO A 44 18.47 -12.45 0.87
C PRO A 44 16.99 -12.11 0.69
N GLY A 45 16.51 -11.09 1.40
CA GLY A 45 15.12 -10.67 1.33
C GLY A 45 14.14 -11.42 2.25
N PHE A 46 14.56 -12.51 2.90
CA PHE A 46 13.72 -13.19 3.89
C PHE A 46 13.62 -12.37 5.17
N ARG A 47 12.50 -11.71 5.35
CA ARG A 47 12.28 -10.87 6.55
C ARG A 47 11.85 -11.68 7.77
N GLY A 48 11.38 -12.91 7.59
CA GLY A 48 10.76 -13.71 8.63
C GLY A 48 9.64 -12.95 9.34
N GLY A 49 8.62 -13.60 9.80
CA GLY A 49 7.56 -12.90 10.51
C GLY A 49 6.32 -13.75 10.69
N PHE A 50 5.35 -13.17 11.37
CA PHE A 50 4.01 -13.71 11.50
C PHE A 50 3.16 -13.10 10.39
N GLY A 51 2.59 -13.95 9.55
CA GLY A 51 1.74 -13.56 8.45
C GLY A 51 0.84 -14.69 8.01
N PRO A 52 -0.07 -14.44 7.07
CA PRO A 52 -0.88 -15.49 6.49
C PRO A 52 -0.01 -16.62 5.93
N VAL A 53 -0.42 -17.86 6.16
CA VAL A 53 0.26 -19.05 5.66
C VAL A 53 -0.56 -19.62 4.51
N ALA A 54 0.08 -19.83 3.35
CA ALA A 54 -0.54 -20.48 2.21
C ALA A 54 -0.72 -21.99 2.52
N ASP A 55 -1.75 -22.32 3.30
CA ASP A 55 -2.07 -23.68 3.75
C ASP A 55 -2.83 -24.49 2.69
N GLY A 56 -3.37 -23.82 1.68
CA GLY A 56 -4.18 -24.43 0.63
C GLY A 56 -5.62 -24.70 1.04
N ILE A 57 -6.02 -24.25 2.23
CA ILE A 57 -7.39 -24.39 2.77
C ILE A 57 -8.01 -23.00 2.94
N HIS A 58 -7.39 -22.15 3.75
CA HIS A 58 -7.85 -20.78 4.03
C HIS A 58 -7.15 -19.76 3.13
N VAL A 59 -5.87 -19.99 2.85
CA VAL A 59 -5.06 -19.19 1.94
C VAL A 59 -4.58 -20.06 0.80
N PRO A 60 -4.92 -19.76 -0.46
CA PRO A 60 -4.53 -20.56 -1.62
C PRO A 60 -3.01 -20.78 -1.70
N LYS A 61 -2.60 -21.97 -2.16
CA LYS A 61 -1.22 -22.22 -2.57
C LYS A 61 -1.04 -21.68 -3.98
N GLY A 62 -0.32 -20.60 -4.14
CA GLY A 62 -0.08 -19.96 -5.41
C GLY A 62 -0.46 -18.50 -5.40
N GLU A 63 -0.54 -17.90 -6.58
CA GLU A 63 -0.88 -16.49 -6.74
C GLU A 63 -2.37 -16.26 -6.45
N PHE A 64 -2.66 -15.17 -5.74
CA PHE A 64 -4.04 -14.72 -5.53
C PHE A 64 -4.71 -14.42 -6.88
N PHE A 65 -5.99 -14.77 -6.99
CA PHE A 65 -6.83 -14.57 -8.19
C PHE A 65 -6.33 -15.30 -9.44
N SER A 66 -5.44 -16.29 -9.30
CA SER A 66 -4.97 -17.09 -10.43
C SER A 66 -6.03 -18.06 -10.95
N ASP A 67 -6.94 -18.55 -10.09
CA ASP A 67 -8.07 -19.36 -10.48
C ASP A 67 -9.29 -18.48 -10.79
N PRO A 68 -9.79 -18.45 -12.04
CA PRO A 68 -10.97 -17.68 -12.39
C PRO A 68 -12.27 -18.22 -11.74
N ASN A 69 -12.26 -19.42 -11.20
CA ASN A 69 -13.43 -20.08 -10.60
C ASN A 69 -13.36 -20.15 -9.07
N ASP A 70 -12.38 -19.49 -8.44
CA ASP A 70 -12.34 -19.45 -6.99
C ASP A 70 -13.54 -18.68 -6.40
N HIS A 71 -13.77 -18.86 -5.09
CA HIS A 71 -14.90 -18.24 -4.38
C HIS A 71 -14.85 -16.70 -4.40
N THR A 72 -13.71 -16.08 -4.75
CA THR A 72 -13.58 -14.63 -4.87
C THR A 72 -13.96 -14.12 -6.26
N SER A 73 -14.19 -15.00 -7.24
CA SER A 73 -14.38 -14.60 -8.64
C SER A 73 -15.57 -13.66 -8.85
N SER A 74 -16.63 -13.82 -8.05
CA SER A 74 -17.82 -12.97 -8.07
C SER A 74 -17.75 -11.74 -7.15
N MET A 75 -16.67 -11.58 -6.40
CA MET A 75 -16.51 -10.47 -5.44
C MET A 75 -15.86 -9.26 -6.11
N PRO A 76 -16.53 -8.10 -6.22
CA PRO A 76 -15.91 -6.86 -6.66
C PRO A 76 -14.73 -6.48 -5.77
N LEU A 77 -13.71 -5.86 -6.35
CA LEU A 77 -12.54 -5.40 -5.62
C LEU A 77 -12.32 -3.90 -5.83
N MET A 78 -12.14 -3.15 -4.76
CA MET A 78 -11.68 -1.76 -4.80
C MET A 78 -10.34 -1.66 -4.11
N ILE A 79 -9.33 -1.13 -4.81
CA ILE A 79 -7.97 -1.00 -4.33
C ILE A 79 -7.61 0.47 -4.27
N CYS A 80 -7.07 0.92 -3.14
CA CYS A 80 -6.50 2.25 -2.99
C CYS A 80 -5.11 2.17 -2.36
N THR A 81 -4.19 2.99 -2.86
CA THR A 81 -2.90 3.26 -2.23
C THR A 81 -2.68 4.76 -2.16
N THR A 82 -1.79 5.22 -1.28
CA THR A 82 -1.41 6.64 -1.25
C THR A 82 -0.20 6.90 -2.16
N PHE A 83 -0.02 8.14 -2.61
CA PHE A 83 1.12 8.52 -3.45
C PHE A 83 2.45 8.28 -2.75
N HIS A 84 2.50 8.54 -1.46
CA HIS A 84 3.74 8.59 -0.67
C HIS A 84 3.69 7.63 0.53
N GLU A 85 3.25 6.37 0.30
CA GLU A 85 3.03 5.36 1.36
C GLU A 85 4.17 5.30 2.37
N TRP A 86 5.40 5.24 1.90
CA TRP A 86 6.59 5.08 2.74
C TRP A 86 7.45 6.34 2.75
N GLY A 87 6.80 7.51 2.65
CA GLY A 87 7.47 8.79 2.62
C GLY A 87 8.25 9.07 3.91
N GLN A 88 9.57 9.08 3.83
CA GLN A 88 10.44 9.36 4.97
C GLN A 88 10.53 10.85 5.30
N THR A 89 10.08 11.73 4.41
CA THR A 89 10.12 13.20 4.60
C THR A 89 9.31 13.67 5.80
N ARG A 90 8.30 12.89 6.21
CA ARG A 90 7.53 13.16 7.41
C ARG A 90 8.39 13.12 8.69
N THR A 91 9.23 12.09 8.81
CA THR A 91 10.06 11.84 9.99
C THR A 91 11.48 12.37 9.84
N ASN A 92 11.96 12.59 8.61
CA ASN A 92 13.29 13.12 8.33
C ASN A 92 13.20 14.40 7.48
N PRO A 93 13.16 15.60 8.12
CA PRO A 93 13.10 16.88 7.42
C PRO A 93 14.29 17.16 6.50
N ALA A 94 15.46 16.58 6.78
CA ALA A 94 16.64 16.80 5.95
C ALA A 94 16.49 16.29 4.52
N LEU A 95 15.70 15.21 4.34
CA LEU A 95 15.38 14.70 3.00
C LEU A 95 14.57 15.70 2.15
N GLU A 96 13.78 16.56 2.78
CA GLU A 96 12.97 17.55 2.08
C GLU A 96 13.81 18.62 1.39
N ALA A 97 14.96 18.97 1.98
CA ALA A 97 15.91 19.94 1.42
C ALA A 97 16.93 19.27 0.49
N GLY A 98 16.91 17.93 0.40
CA GLY A 98 17.86 17.15 -0.37
C GLY A 98 17.69 17.30 -1.88
N GLY A 99 18.81 17.23 -2.60
CA GLY A 99 18.83 17.21 -4.06
C GLY A 99 18.65 15.80 -4.65
N GLU A 100 18.72 15.71 -5.98
CA GLU A 100 18.61 14.46 -6.73
C GLU A 100 19.60 13.39 -6.25
N ALA A 101 20.85 13.73 -6.02
CA ALA A 101 21.86 12.76 -5.59
C ALA A 101 21.49 12.08 -4.26
N GLN A 102 20.94 12.83 -3.30
CA GLN A 102 20.49 12.29 -2.02
C GLN A 102 19.24 11.43 -2.17
N ALA A 103 18.31 11.80 -3.05
CA ALA A 103 17.12 11.01 -3.33
C ALA A 103 17.49 9.66 -3.99
N ILE A 104 18.43 9.66 -4.95
CA ILE A 104 18.93 8.44 -5.57
C ILE A 104 19.65 7.55 -4.55
N GLU A 105 20.48 8.13 -3.68
CA GLU A 105 21.16 7.37 -2.63
C GLU A 105 20.16 6.69 -1.68
N ALA A 106 19.12 7.41 -1.28
CA ALA A 106 18.06 6.83 -0.44
C ALA A 106 17.28 5.69 -1.13
N LEU A 107 17.15 5.72 -2.45
CA LEU A 107 16.53 4.65 -3.22
C LEU A 107 17.39 3.39 -3.35
N LYS A 108 18.72 3.50 -3.23
CA LYS A 108 19.63 2.35 -3.41
C LYS A 108 19.34 1.18 -2.46
N ALA A 109 18.94 1.46 -1.23
CA ALA A 109 18.58 0.42 -0.26
C ALA A 109 17.46 -0.51 -0.76
N ARG A 110 16.65 -0.04 -1.68
CA ARG A 110 15.46 -0.73 -2.19
C ARG A 110 15.59 -1.14 -3.66
N MET A 111 16.26 -0.32 -4.46
CA MET A 111 16.35 -0.46 -5.92
C MET A 111 17.75 -0.91 -6.40
N GLY A 112 18.72 -1.00 -5.49
CA GLY A 112 20.10 -1.35 -5.85
C GLY A 112 20.65 -0.42 -6.92
N ASP A 113 21.34 -1.00 -7.91
CA ASP A 113 21.96 -0.28 -9.02
C ASP A 113 20.95 0.43 -9.95
N LYS A 114 19.68 0.03 -9.91
CA LYS A 114 18.62 0.66 -10.69
C LYS A 114 18.12 2.00 -10.12
N ALA A 115 18.55 2.40 -8.91
CA ALA A 115 18.05 3.57 -8.21
C ALA A 115 18.06 4.85 -9.07
N ALA A 116 19.13 5.12 -9.80
CA ALA A 116 19.25 6.29 -10.66
C ALA A 116 18.34 6.24 -11.89
N GLU A 117 18.17 5.06 -12.51
CA GLU A 117 17.25 4.85 -13.62
C GLU A 117 15.81 5.06 -13.18
N VAL A 118 15.42 4.43 -12.06
CA VAL A 118 14.09 4.55 -11.46
C VAL A 118 13.78 6.00 -11.10
N TYR A 119 14.69 6.69 -10.41
CA TYR A 119 14.50 8.10 -10.08
C TYR A 119 14.21 8.95 -11.32
N ARG A 120 15.02 8.83 -12.39
CA ARG A 120 14.85 9.60 -13.62
C ARG A 120 13.55 9.31 -14.34
N ALA A 121 13.13 8.04 -14.38
CA ALA A 121 11.85 7.64 -14.97
C ALA A 121 10.66 8.28 -14.23
N TYR A 122 10.68 8.28 -12.90
CA TYR A 122 9.66 8.94 -12.10
C TYR A 122 9.72 10.47 -12.21
N ALA A 123 10.91 11.08 -12.24
CA ALA A 123 11.06 12.52 -12.44
C ALA A 123 10.53 12.98 -13.81
N ALA A 124 10.73 12.19 -14.85
CA ALA A 124 10.18 12.47 -16.18
C ALA A 124 8.64 12.32 -16.21
N THR A 125 8.08 11.38 -15.48
CA THR A 125 6.63 11.13 -15.37
C THR A 125 5.93 12.21 -14.53
N PHE A 126 6.60 12.73 -13.51
CA PHE A 126 6.04 13.73 -12.58
C PHE A 126 6.90 15.02 -12.56
N PRO A 127 6.90 15.79 -13.67
CA PRO A 127 7.75 16.97 -13.78
C PRO A 127 7.38 18.03 -12.72
N GLY A 128 8.39 18.75 -12.23
CA GLY A 128 8.22 19.82 -11.26
C GLY A 128 8.10 19.38 -9.80
N LYS A 129 8.05 18.07 -9.52
CA LYS A 129 8.08 17.56 -8.15
C LYS A 129 9.50 17.61 -7.58
N LYS A 130 9.59 17.83 -6.26
CA LYS A 130 10.87 17.85 -5.56
C LYS A 130 11.53 16.46 -5.56
N PRO A 131 12.87 16.37 -5.45
CA PRO A 131 13.57 15.07 -5.39
C PRO A 131 13.03 14.13 -4.31
N ALA A 132 12.69 14.67 -3.13
CA ALA A 132 12.08 13.87 -2.05
C ALA A 132 10.71 13.30 -2.41
N GLU A 133 9.91 14.00 -3.22
CA GLU A 133 8.61 13.49 -3.71
C GLU A 133 8.81 12.38 -4.72
N ILE A 134 9.71 12.57 -5.68
CA ILE A 134 10.05 11.56 -6.69
C ILE A 134 10.53 10.27 -6.01
N MET A 135 11.43 10.39 -5.04
CA MET A 135 11.92 9.26 -4.25
C MET A 135 10.77 8.49 -3.58
N THR A 136 9.82 9.19 -2.97
CA THR A 136 8.73 8.54 -2.24
C THR A 136 7.67 7.95 -3.17
N LEU A 137 7.42 8.56 -4.33
CA LEU A 137 6.57 8.00 -5.40
C LEU A 137 7.16 6.69 -5.94
N ALA A 138 8.46 6.68 -6.25
CA ALA A 138 9.16 5.50 -6.73
C ALA A 138 9.17 4.34 -5.71
N ALA A 139 9.19 4.68 -4.41
CA ALA A 139 9.14 3.70 -3.33
C ALA A 139 7.71 3.32 -2.89
N SER A 140 6.66 3.79 -3.55
CA SER A 140 5.26 3.55 -3.19
C SER A 140 4.83 2.09 -3.39
N SER A 141 3.66 1.74 -2.85
CA SER A 141 3.04 0.42 -3.02
C SER A 141 2.22 0.30 -4.32
N ARG A 142 2.27 1.29 -5.19
CA ARG A 142 1.47 1.38 -6.41
C ARG A 142 1.68 0.17 -7.34
N GLN A 143 2.93 -0.30 -7.51
CA GLN A 143 3.22 -1.48 -8.34
C GLN A 143 2.45 -2.71 -7.87
N ASN A 144 2.41 -2.96 -6.55
CA ASN A 144 1.70 -4.11 -5.98
C ASN A 144 0.18 -3.99 -6.19
N ALA A 145 -0.37 -2.77 -6.03
CA ALA A 145 -1.79 -2.52 -6.29
C ALA A 145 -2.17 -2.81 -7.75
N VAL A 146 -1.36 -2.35 -8.71
CA VAL A 146 -1.57 -2.60 -10.13
C VAL A 146 -1.42 -4.08 -10.46
N ALA A 147 -0.42 -4.77 -9.90
CA ALA A 147 -0.25 -6.22 -10.08
C ALA A 147 -1.46 -6.99 -9.54
N CYS A 148 -1.96 -6.63 -8.36
CA CYS A 148 -3.18 -7.20 -7.78
C CYS A 148 -4.40 -6.95 -8.67
N GLY A 149 -4.58 -5.72 -9.17
CA GLY A 149 -5.65 -5.39 -10.11
C GLY A 149 -5.58 -6.21 -11.39
N ASN A 150 -4.39 -6.33 -12.00
CA ASN A 150 -4.16 -7.13 -13.19
C ASN A 150 -4.45 -8.63 -13.00
N ALA A 151 -4.16 -9.15 -11.82
CA ALA A 151 -4.53 -10.53 -11.48
C ALA A 151 -6.06 -10.67 -11.37
N LYS A 152 -6.69 -9.77 -10.63
CA LYS A 152 -8.13 -9.81 -10.33
C LYS A 152 -9.02 -9.61 -11.56
N VAL A 153 -8.66 -8.79 -12.53
CA VAL A 153 -9.47 -8.59 -13.75
C VAL A 153 -9.58 -9.83 -14.64
N LYS A 154 -8.81 -10.88 -14.38
CA LYS A 154 -8.97 -12.19 -15.02
C LYS A 154 -10.22 -12.93 -14.53
N GLN A 155 -10.78 -12.51 -13.39
CA GLN A 155 -12.02 -13.02 -12.82
C GLN A 155 -13.24 -12.21 -13.29
N ALA A 156 -14.45 -12.68 -12.99
CA ALA A 156 -15.69 -12.08 -13.51
C ALA A 156 -16.05 -10.74 -12.87
N ALA A 157 -15.73 -10.54 -11.59
CA ALA A 157 -16.15 -9.36 -10.86
C ALA A 157 -15.31 -8.11 -11.20
N PRO A 158 -15.92 -6.91 -11.16
CA PRO A 158 -15.22 -5.68 -11.51
C PRO A 158 -14.14 -5.30 -10.47
N VAL A 159 -13.10 -4.64 -10.98
CA VAL A 159 -12.06 -4.00 -10.16
C VAL A 159 -12.17 -2.49 -10.32
N TYR A 160 -11.95 -1.76 -9.24
CA TYR A 160 -11.85 -0.30 -9.22
C TYR A 160 -10.53 0.09 -8.56
N MET A 161 -9.75 0.95 -9.23
CA MET A 161 -8.44 1.38 -8.75
C MET A 161 -8.50 2.84 -8.34
N ALA A 162 -7.97 3.16 -7.16
CA ALA A 162 -7.75 4.52 -6.70
C ALA A 162 -6.29 4.76 -6.34
N TRP A 163 -5.88 6.02 -6.48
CA TRP A 163 -4.58 6.49 -6.02
C TRP A 163 -4.77 7.81 -5.28
N PHE A 164 -4.55 7.80 -3.96
CA PHE A 164 -4.80 8.93 -3.10
C PHE A 164 -3.63 9.90 -3.12
N GLY A 165 -3.83 11.06 -3.72
CA GLY A 165 -2.82 12.09 -3.91
C GLY A 165 -3.08 13.38 -3.13
N TRP A 166 -4.11 13.43 -2.27
CA TRP A 166 -4.39 14.63 -1.47
C TRP A 166 -3.29 14.84 -0.41
N GLU A 167 -2.80 16.07 -0.33
CA GLU A 167 -1.71 16.44 0.56
C GLU A 167 -2.16 17.51 1.56
N PRO A 168 -1.86 17.36 2.87
CA PRO A 168 -2.10 18.38 3.87
C PRO A 168 -1.15 19.56 3.66
N GLN A 169 -1.61 20.78 3.99
CA GLN A 169 -0.76 21.98 3.96
C GLN A 169 0.13 22.13 5.20
N LEU A 170 -0.07 21.29 6.20
CA LEU A 170 0.71 21.28 7.44
C LEU A 170 2.19 21.04 7.15
N TYR A 171 3.03 21.71 7.96
CA TYR A 171 4.49 21.61 7.85
C TYR A 171 5.00 21.92 6.42
N ASN A 172 4.42 22.92 5.76
CA ASN A 172 4.72 23.31 4.38
C ASN A 172 4.55 22.17 3.37
N GLY A 173 3.52 21.34 3.55
CA GLY A 173 3.21 20.20 2.67
C GLY A 173 4.13 19.00 2.81
N ARG A 174 5.12 19.04 3.73
CA ARG A 174 6.13 17.99 3.87
C ARG A 174 5.55 16.60 4.22
N MET A 175 4.37 16.57 4.82
CA MET A 175 3.71 15.30 5.16
C MET A 175 3.24 14.52 3.94
N ARG A 176 2.88 15.19 2.88
CA ARG A 176 2.36 14.60 1.62
C ARG A 176 1.19 13.64 1.83
N ALA A 177 0.84 12.88 0.83
CA ALA A 177 -0.12 11.78 0.93
C ALA A 177 0.53 10.55 1.56
N PHE A 178 0.82 10.58 2.86
CA PHE A 178 1.55 9.55 3.59
C PHE A 178 0.66 8.33 3.92
N HIS A 179 1.31 7.24 4.32
CA HIS A 179 0.65 5.98 4.69
C HIS A 179 -0.49 6.15 5.69
N CYS A 180 -1.65 5.60 5.36
CA CYS A 180 -2.88 5.61 6.16
C CYS A 180 -3.62 6.96 6.28
N ILE A 181 -3.16 8.04 5.64
CA ILE A 181 -3.90 9.31 5.71
C ILE A 181 -5.28 9.23 5.03
N ASP A 182 -5.41 8.42 3.99
CA ASP A 182 -6.67 8.20 3.26
C ASP A 182 -7.76 7.54 4.12
N ILE A 183 -7.41 6.80 5.17
CA ILE A 183 -8.35 6.09 6.03
C ILE A 183 -9.37 7.06 6.63
N CYS A 184 -8.92 8.22 7.16
CA CYS A 184 -9.85 9.18 7.74
C CYS A 184 -10.78 9.85 6.69
N PHE A 185 -10.43 9.82 5.42
CA PHE A 185 -11.30 10.27 4.33
C PHE A 185 -12.35 9.22 3.97
N TRP A 186 -11.95 7.95 3.88
CA TRP A 186 -12.89 6.85 3.63
C TRP A 186 -13.96 6.72 4.71
N TYR A 187 -13.60 7.00 5.97
CA TYR A 187 -14.53 6.91 7.11
C TYR A 187 -15.12 8.26 7.54
N GLN A 188 -14.91 9.32 6.76
CA GLN A 188 -15.48 10.67 7.00
C GLN A 188 -15.18 11.21 8.41
N ASN A 189 -13.99 10.95 8.91
CA ASN A 189 -13.57 11.37 10.26
C ASN A 189 -12.28 12.22 10.27
N THR A 190 -12.05 13.00 9.21
CA THR A 190 -10.88 13.87 9.04
C THR A 190 -10.65 14.83 10.19
N ASP A 191 -11.72 15.21 10.91
CA ASP A 191 -11.63 16.09 12.08
C ASP A 191 -11.00 15.43 13.29
N ARG A 192 -11.05 14.10 13.38
CA ARG A 192 -10.34 13.35 14.43
C ARG A 192 -8.85 13.20 14.12
N MET A 193 -8.45 13.46 12.88
CA MET A 193 -7.07 13.46 12.39
C MET A 193 -6.56 14.88 12.13
N TYR A 194 -6.99 15.85 12.94
CA TYR A 194 -6.68 17.27 12.77
C TYR A 194 -5.18 17.55 12.62
N THR A 195 -4.34 16.92 13.43
CA THR A 195 -2.87 17.07 13.38
C THR A 195 -2.23 16.54 12.09
N HIS A 196 -2.99 15.81 11.27
CA HIS A 196 -2.54 15.21 10.02
C HIS A 196 -3.20 15.85 8.80
N THR A 197 -4.48 16.22 8.91
CA THR A 197 -5.25 16.82 7.81
C THR A 197 -5.25 18.35 7.84
N GLY A 198 -5.00 18.96 8.99
CA GLY A 198 -5.21 20.38 9.22
C GLY A 198 -6.67 20.76 9.46
N GLY A 199 -7.60 19.81 9.35
CA GLY A 199 -9.03 20.00 9.57
C GLY A 199 -9.68 20.97 8.57
N GLY A 200 -10.92 21.35 8.88
CA GLY A 200 -11.66 22.37 8.13
C GLY A 200 -12.39 21.82 6.90
N LYS A 201 -12.83 22.74 6.03
CA LYS A 201 -13.72 22.42 4.89
C LYS A 201 -13.05 21.58 3.80
N ARG A 202 -11.75 21.83 3.53
CA ARG A 202 -11.02 21.20 2.43
C ARG A 202 -10.96 19.68 2.55
N PRO A 203 -10.44 19.07 3.65
CA PRO A 203 -10.44 17.63 3.79
C PRO A 203 -11.85 17.04 3.92
N ARG A 204 -12.80 17.74 4.57
CA ARG A 204 -14.18 17.27 4.68
C ARG A 204 -14.85 17.10 3.32
N ALA A 205 -14.68 18.06 2.39
CA ALA A 205 -15.30 18.01 1.08
C ALA A 205 -14.86 16.79 0.25
N LEU A 206 -13.59 16.36 0.36
CA LEU A 206 -13.14 15.13 -0.27
C LEU A 206 -13.64 13.90 0.50
N ALA A 207 -13.58 13.93 1.84
CA ALA A 207 -14.03 12.83 2.68
C ALA A 207 -15.50 12.47 2.46
N GLU A 208 -16.38 13.46 2.29
CA GLU A 208 -17.80 13.24 1.96
C GLU A 208 -17.96 12.44 0.67
N LYS A 209 -17.23 12.81 -0.38
CA LYS A 209 -17.28 12.11 -1.68
C LYS A 209 -16.69 10.70 -1.59
N MET A 210 -15.54 10.54 -0.93
CA MET A 210 -14.87 9.26 -0.77
C MET A 210 -15.72 8.29 0.05
N SER A 211 -16.25 8.74 1.18
CA SER A 211 -17.12 7.93 2.04
C SER A 211 -18.42 7.51 1.34
N ALA A 212 -19.05 8.44 0.61
CA ALA A 212 -20.24 8.12 -0.18
C ALA A 212 -19.93 7.08 -1.27
N SER A 213 -18.77 7.18 -1.94
CA SER A 213 -18.33 6.20 -2.94
C SER A 213 -18.04 4.84 -2.31
N LEU A 214 -17.40 4.81 -1.12
CA LEU A 214 -17.19 3.57 -0.38
C LEU A 214 -18.52 2.90 -0.01
N LEU A 215 -19.50 3.65 0.50
CA LEU A 215 -20.82 3.14 0.84
C LEU A 215 -21.57 2.63 -0.39
N ALA A 216 -21.46 3.31 -1.54
CA ALA A 216 -22.03 2.83 -2.80
C ALA A 216 -21.40 1.49 -3.20
N PHE A 217 -20.05 1.40 -3.15
CA PHE A 217 -19.34 0.16 -3.46
C PHE A 217 -19.73 -0.98 -2.51
N MET A 218 -19.80 -0.74 -1.20
CA MET A 218 -20.20 -1.75 -0.21
C MET A 218 -21.60 -2.30 -0.45
N ARG A 219 -22.52 -1.47 -0.96
CA ARG A 219 -23.92 -1.86 -1.22
C ARG A 219 -24.11 -2.54 -2.56
N THR A 220 -23.36 -2.14 -3.58
CA THR A 220 -23.66 -2.49 -4.97
C THR A 220 -22.47 -3.11 -5.73
N GLY A 221 -21.27 -3.11 -5.17
CA GLY A 221 -20.05 -3.45 -5.88
C GLY A 221 -19.57 -2.38 -6.87
N ASN A 222 -20.20 -1.17 -6.86
CA ASN A 222 -19.90 -0.08 -7.76
C ASN A 222 -19.72 1.23 -6.97
N PRO A 223 -18.57 1.93 -7.04
CA PRO A 223 -18.29 3.14 -6.27
C PRO A 223 -18.96 4.41 -6.80
N ASN A 224 -19.64 4.36 -7.93
CA ASN A 224 -20.26 5.52 -8.56
C ASN A 224 -21.49 6.02 -7.79
N GLY A 225 -21.79 7.32 -7.91
CA GLY A 225 -22.93 7.97 -7.24
C GLY A 225 -22.56 8.74 -5.96
N GLY A 226 -21.27 8.72 -5.52
CA GLY A 226 -20.81 9.42 -4.32
C GLY A 226 -20.32 10.86 -4.54
N GLY A 227 -20.49 11.43 -5.74
CA GLY A 227 -20.05 12.79 -6.07
C GLY A 227 -18.58 12.90 -6.52
N LEU A 228 -17.86 11.80 -6.64
CA LEU A 228 -16.63 11.70 -7.42
C LEU A 228 -16.97 11.68 -8.93
N PRO A 229 -16.02 11.99 -9.82
CA PRO A 229 -16.19 11.77 -11.26
C PRO A 229 -16.61 10.34 -11.56
N ASN A 230 -17.18 10.10 -12.77
CA ASN A 230 -17.50 8.75 -13.18
C ASN A 230 -16.26 7.85 -13.09
N TRP A 231 -16.33 6.82 -12.27
CA TRP A 231 -15.23 5.92 -11.96
C TRP A 231 -15.39 4.63 -12.79
N PRO A 232 -14.61 4.48 -13.88
CA PRO A 232 -14.70 3.30 -14.72
C PRO A 232 -14.08 2.08 -14.02
N LYS A 233 -14.45 0.90 -14.49
CA LYS A 233 -13.79 -0.34 -14.09
C LYS A 233 -12.34 -0.32 -14.56
N PHE A 234 -11.44 -0.79 -13.71
CA PHE A 234 -10.04 -0.98 -14.06
C PHE A 234 -9.91 -2.10 -15.09
N THR A 235 -9.07 -1.86 -16.10
CA THR A 235 -8.65 -2.86 -17.09
C THR A 235 -7.13 -2.93 -17.11
N ALA A 236 -6.58 -4.11 -17.42
CA ALA A 236 -5.12 -4.26 -17.54
C ALA A 236 -4.53 -3.42 -18.70
N GLU A 237 -5.34 -3.17 -19.74
CA GLU A 237 -4.94 -2.39 -20.92
C GLU A 237 -4.78 -0.90 -20.59
N LYS A 238 -5.80 -0.28 -20.00
CA LYS A 238 -5.81 1.17 -19.75
C LYS A 238 -5.35 1.55 -18.35
N GLY A 239 -5.57 0.67 -17.36
CA GLY A 239 -5.20 0.94 -15.98
C GLY A 239 -5.97 2.10 -15.36
N GLU A 240 -7.26 2.21 -15.65
CA GLU A 240 -8.13 3.31 -15.19
C GLU A 240 -8.02 3.48 -13.68
N THR A 241 -7.60 4.64 -13.26
CA THR A 241 -7.30 4.95 -11.86
C THR A 241 -7.97 6.26 -11.47
N MET A 242 -8.80 6.24 -10.44
CA MET A 242 -9.32 7.45 -9.80
C MET A 242 -8.21 8.08 -8.95
N VAL A 243 -7.67 9.21 -9.39
CA VAL A 243 -6.76 10.02 -8.58
C VAL A 243 -7.58 10.87 -7.63
N LEU A 244 -7.47 10.57 -6.33
CA LEU A 244 -8.25 11.23 -5.28
C LEU A 244 -7.48 12.44 -4.76
N ASN A 245 -8.02 13.63 -5.02
CA ASN A 245 -7.44 14.91 -4.64
C ASN A 245 -8.55 15.96 -4.47
N ASP A 246 -8.21 17.22 -4.20
CA ASP A 246 -9.16 18.34 -4.15
C ASP A 246 -10.05 18.38 -5.42
N GLN A 247 -9.43 18.13 -6.57
CA GLN A 247 -10.10 17.88 -7.84
C GLN A 247 -9.76 16.46 -8.27
N SER A 248 -10.61 15.53 -7.89
CA SER A 248 -10.43 14.12 -8.26
C SER A 248 -10.72 13.92 -9.74
N GLU A 249 -9.94 13.06 -10.39
CA GLU A 249 -10.06 12.74 -11.81
C GLU A 249 -9.67 11.31 -12.12
N VAL A 250 -10.12 10.79 -13.26
CA VAL A 250 -9.68 9.49 -13.76
C VAL A 250 -8.49 9.66 -14.68
N GLN A 251 -7.42 8.95 -14.41
CA GLN A 251 -6.24 8.88 -15.25
C GLN A 251 -5.99 7.43 -15.69
N ASN A 252 -5.46 7.26 -16.90
CA ASN A 252 -5.12 5.93 -17.45
C ASN A 252 -3.67 5.62 -17.08
N ASP A 253 -3.50 4.84 -16.00
CA ASP A 253 -2.22 4.33 -15.52
C ASP A 253 -1.09 5.38 -15.49
N PRO A 254 -1.22 6.45 -14.71
CA PRO A 254 -0.42 7.67 -14.82
C PRO A 254 1.08 7.47 -14.61
N ASP A 255 1.49 6.39 -13.97
CA ASP A 255 2.88 6.05 -13.69
C ASP A 255 3.39 4.81 -14.47
N ARG A 256 2.67 4.37 -15.51
CA ARG A 256 2.97 3.14 -16.26
C ARG A 256 4.42 3.09 -16.74
N GLU A 257 4.88 4.13 -17.40
CA GLU A 257 6.22 4.17 -17.97
C GLU A 257 7.30 4.18 -16.88
N ALA A 258 7.07 4.94 -15.81
CA ALA A 258 7.99 4.95 -14.69
C ALA A 258 8.10 3.58 -14.01
N ARG A 259 6.98 2.88 -13.82
CA ARG A 259 6.96 1.55 -13.19
C ARG A 259 7.72 0.47 -13.97
N LYS A 260 7.90 0.62 -15.28
CA LYS A 260 8.71 -0.30 -16.09
C LYS A 260 10.18 -0.31 -15.67
N SER A 261 10.68 0.76 -15.06
CA SER A 261 12.04 0.85 -14.55
C SER A 261 12.26 0.14 -13.22
N LEU A 262 11.18 -0.18 -12.49
CA LEU A 262 11.26 -0.83 -11.18
C LEU A 262 11.88 -2.24 -11.31
N PRO A 263 12.65 -2.70 -10.31
CA PRO A 263 13.10 -4.09 -10.28
C PRO A 263 11.90 -5.04 -10.35
N GLN A 264 12.03 -6.08 -11.16
CA GLN A 264 11.03 -7.17 -11.13
C GLN A 264 11.19 -7.91 -9.80
N THR A 265 10.09 -8.05 -9.07
CA THR A 265 10.02 -8.80 -7.80
C THR A 265 9.83 -10.28 -8.06
#